data_302de4462993ee8b1e2e864fc18d80ec
#
_entry.id   302de4462993ee8b1e2e864fc18d80ec
#
_cell.length_a   1.000
_cell.length_b   1.000
_cell.length_c   1.000
_cell.angle_alpha   90.00
_cell.angle_beta   90.00
_cell.angle_gamma   90.00
#
_symmetry.space_group_name_H-M   'P 1'
#
loop_
_entity.id
_entity.type
_entity.pdbx_description
1 polymer ?
#
loop_
_entity_poly.entity_id
_entity_poly.type
_entity_poly.pdbx_seq_one_letter_code
_entity_poly.pdbx_strand_id
1 'polypeptide(L)'
;MSLSYLVQLLTQILGFALFLGIASCASVSHQSMPEEGSTELGLLKKKCTICHGLPHPKRHTASEWDNLLIMMTERMNEKNISYTSEEMTQIKSYLQRNAR
;
A
#
# COMPACT_ATOMS: atom_id res chain seq x y z
N MET A 1 43.31 -37.14 -7.27
CA MET A 1 41.98 -36.82 -6.73
C MET A 1 41.00 -37.85 -7.20
N SER A 2 40.31 -38.51 -6.30
CA SER A 2 39.33 -39.53 -6.66
C SER A 2 38.03 -38.86 -7.15
N LEU A 3 37.38 -39.50 -8.10
CA LEU A 3 36.13 -39.03 -8.70
C LEU A 3 35.05 -38.74 -7.63
N SER A 4 35.08 -39.48 -6.52
CA SER A 4 34.17 -39.29 -5.39
C SER A 4 34.35 -37.95 -4.69
N TYR A 5 35.53 -37.39 -4.64
CA TYR A 5 35.80 -36.07 -4.07
C TYR A 5 35.26 -34.95 -4.91
N LEU A 6 35.37 -35.08 -6.23
CA LEU A 6 34.80 -34.11 -7.18
C LEU A 6 33.26 -34.09 -7.12
N VAL A 7 32.63 -35.25 -7.03
CA VAL A 7 31.18 -35.37 -6.90
C VAL A 7 30.68 -34.77 -5.58
N GLN A 8 31.38 -34.98 -4.47
CA GLN A 8 31.04 -34.39 -3.17
C GLN A 8 31.17 -32.86 -3.18
N LEU A 9 32.23 -32.32 -3.79
CA LEU A 9 32.40 -30.86 -3.94
C LEU A 9 31.30 -30.22 -4.80
N LEU A 10 30.93 -30.85 -5.90
CA LEU A 10 29.86 -30.37 -6.78
C LEU A 10 28.48 -30.38 -6.08
N THR A 11 28.19 -31.42 -5.30
CA THR A 11 26.93 -31.47 -4.55
C THR A 11 26.83 -30.41 -3.44
N GLN A 12 27.96 -30.11 -2.79
CA GLN A 12 28.02 -29.09 -1.76
C GLN A 12 27.86 -27.67 -2.36
N ILE A 13 28.51 -27.42 -3.50
CA ILE A 13 28.41 -26.13 -4.20
C ILE A 13 26.97 -25.93 -4.73
N LEU A 14 26.36 -26.96 -5.28
CA LEU A 14 25.00 -26.92 -5.80
C LEU A 14 23.96 -26.70 -4.68
N GLY A 15 24.17 -27.36 -3.52
CA GLY A 15 23.34 -27.19 -2.32
C GLY A 15 23.44 -25.78 -1.72
N PHE A 16 24.65 -25.19 -1.73
CA PHE A 16 24.87 -23.84 -1.21
C PHE A 16 24.28 -22.77 -2.13
N ALA A 17 24.35 -22.97 -3.46
CA ALA A 17 23.76 -22.08 -4.44
C ALA A 17 22.22 -22.09 -4.38
N LEU A 18 21.61 -23.24 -4.08
CA LEU A 18 20.17 -23.37 -3.91
C LEU A 18 19.64 -22.66 -2.65
N PHE A 19 20.48 -22.59 -1.58
CA PHE A 19 20.10 -21.94 -0.32
C PHE A 19 20.17 -20.41 -0.38
N LEU A 20 21.02 -19.84 -1.23
CA LEU A 20 21.16 -18.39 -1.41
C LEU A 20 20.02 -17.76 -2.24
N GLY A 21 19.25 -18.57 -2.95
CA GLY A 21 18.15 -18.08 -3.82
C GLY A 21 16.84 -17.74 -3.10
N ILE A 22 16.69 -18.07 -1.81
CA ILE A 22 15.41 -17.95 -1.09
C ILE A 22 15.35 -16.67 -0.20
N ALA A 23 16.42 -15.91 -0.12
CA ALA A 23 16.50 -14.71 0.71
C ALA A 23 16.03 -13.42 0.02
N SER A 24 15.33 -13.51 -1.11
CA SER A 24 14.71 -12.36 -1.78
C SER A 24 13.24 -12.22 -1.38
N CYS A 25 12.98 -12.18 -0.08
CA CYS A 25 11.77 -11.53 0.40
C CYS A 25 11.97 -10.02 0.16
N ALA A 26 11.38 -9.51 -0.92
CA ALA A 26 11.27 -8.08 -1.13
C ALA A 26 10.72 -7.45 0.15
N SER A 27 11.51 -6.60 0.78
CA SER A 27 11.04 -5.73 1.83
C SER A 27 9.92 -4.89 1.23
N VAL A 28 8.68 -5.21 1.57
CA VAL A 28 7.55 -4.32 1.30
C VAL A 28 7.88 -3.06 2.07
N SER A 29 8.36 -2.04 1.36
CA SER A 29 8.55 -0.72 1.93
C SER A 29 7.16 -0.24 2.38
N HIS A 30 6.90 -0.32 3.66
CA HIS A 30 5.69 0.22 4.26
C HIS A 30 5.81 1.74 4.15
N GLN A 31 5.30 2.28 3.05
CA GLN A 31 5.32 3.72 2.83
C GLN A 31 4.41 4.35 3.88
N SER A 32 5.02 5.10 4.82
CA SER A 32 4.28 5.81 5.85
C SER A 32 3.32 6.82 5.24
N MET A 33 2.15 6.94 5.83
CA MET A 33 1.18 7.94 5.41
C MET A 33 1.71 9.35 5.73
N PRO A 34 1.58 10.30 4.80
CA PRO A 34 1.95 11.69 5.09
C PRO A 34 1.08 12.28 6.19
N GLU A 35 1.60 13.28 6.90
CA GLU A 35 0.90 14.00 7.96
C GLU A 35 0.34 13.07 9.06
N GLU A 36 1.14 12.11 9.52
CA GLU A 36 0.77 11.22 10.62
C GLU A 36 0.24 12.00 11.81
N GLY A 37 -0.91 11.58 12.36
CA GLY A 37 -1.58 12.23 13.48
C GLY A 37 -2.46 13.42 13.10
N SER A 38 -2.57 13.80 11.82
CA SER A 38 -3.49 14.87 11.41
C SER A 38 -4.96 14.44 11.54
N THR A 39 -5.82 15.40 11.77
CA THR A 39 -7.27 15.20 11.85
C THR A 39 -7.82 14.62 10.54
N GLU A 40 -7.34 15.14 9.42
CA GLU A 40 -7.75 14.72 8.08
C GLU A 40 -7.34 13.27 7.77
N LEU A 41 -6.14 12.84 8.17
CA LEU A 41 -5.74 11.45 8.05
C LEU A 41 -6.59 10.55 8.95
N GLY A 42 -6.91 10.99 10.15
CA GLY A 42 -7.81 10.28 11.05
C GLY A 42 -9.21 10.09 10.44
N LEU A 43 -9.71 11.13 9.79
CA LEU A 43 -10.99 11.11 9.10
C LEU A 43 -10.96 10.18 7.88
N LEU A 44 -9.90 10.23 7.08
CA LEU A 44 -9.66 9.32 5.96
C LEU A 44 -9.66 7.85 6.43
N LYS A 45 -8.92 7.55 7.50
CA LYS A 45 -8.90 6.20 8.10
C LYS A 45 -10.31 5.77 8.52
N LYS A 46 -11.04 6.63 9.22
CA LYS A 46 -12.37 6.30 9.72
C LYS A 46 -13.39 6.01 8.62
N LYS A 47 -13.37 6.77 7.53
CA LYS A 47 -14.38 6.67 6.45
C LYS A 47 -13.98 5.70 5.35
N CYS A 48 -12.71 5.65 4.97
CA CYS A 48 -12.28 4.95 3.76
C CYS A 48 -11.81 3.50 4.00
N THR A 49 -11.62 3.07 5.25
CA THR A 49 -11.22 1.70 5.55
C THR A 49 -12.40 0.74 5.79
N ILE A 50 -13.63 1.23 5.72
CA ILE A 50 -14.82 0.40 5.94
C ILE A 50 -14.98 -0.65 4.82
N CYS A 51 -14.66 -0.30 3.58
CA CYS A 51 -14.88 -1.16 2.41
C CYS A 51 -13.60 -1.80 1.87
N HIS A 52 -12.44 -1.15 2.02
CA HIS A 52 -11.15 -1.60 1.49
C HIS A 52 -9.99 -1.02 2.30
N GLY A 53 -8.76 -1.40 1.95
CA GLY A 53 -7.56 -0.87 2.59
C GLY A 53 -7.38 0.62 2.37
N LEU A 54 -6.65 1.25 3.30
CA LEU A 54 -6.38 2.69 3.27
C LEU A 54 -5.59 3.07 2.01
N PRO A 55 -6.12 3.96 1.14
CA PRO A 55 -5.41 4.39 -0.05
C PRO A 55 -4.30 5.39 0.32
N HIS A 56 -3.11 5.19 -0.24
CA HIS A 56 -2.04 6.16 -0.10
C HIS A 56 -2.25 7.32 -1.09
N PRO A 57 -2.14 8.60 -0.66
CA PRO A 57 -2.43 9.76 -1.53
C PRO A 57 -1.63 9.79 -2.83
N LYS A 58 -0.37 9.36 -2.81
CA LYS A 58 0.50 9.31 -3.99
C LYS A 58 0.13 8.26 -5.04
N ARG A 59 -0.90 7.45 -4.81
CA ARG A 59 -1.39 6.51 -5.84
C ARG A 59 -1.98 7.23 -7.05
N HIS A 60 -2.51 8.42 -6.84
CA HIS A 60 -3.20 9.21 -7.85
C HIS A 60 -2.71 10.64 -7.86
N THR A 61 -2.98 11.33 -8.97
CA THR A 61 -2.81 12.78 -9.08
C THR A 61 -3.95 13.51 -8.37
N ALA A 62 -3.78 14.82 -8.13
CA ALA A 62 -4.82 15.62 -7.50
C ALA A 62 -6.14 15.60 -8.29
N SER A 63 -6.07 15.66 -9.62
CA SER A 63 -7.25 15.61 -10.49
C SER A 63 -7.92 14.24 -10.53
N GLU A 64 -7.14 13.15 -10.47
CA GLU A 64 -7.70 11.80 -10.38
C GLU A 64 -8.48 11.60 -9.09
N TRP A 65 -8.01 12.19 -7.97
CA TRP A 65 -8.72 12.14 -6.70
C TRP A 65 -10.11 12.80 -6.76
N ASP A 66 -10.30 13.86 -7.55
CA ASP A 66 -11.63 14.45 -7.76
C ASP A 66 -12.64 13.43 -8.25
N ASN A 67 -12.31 12.71 -9.31
CA ASN A 67 -13.20 11.71 -9.92
C ASN A 67 -13.40 10.50 -9.00
N LEU A 68 -12.35 10.03 -8.35
CA LEU A 68 -12.42 8.90 -7.45
C LEU A 68 -13.29 9.18 -6.22
N LEU A 69 -13.23 10.39 -5.67
CA LEU A 69 -14.06 10.75 -4.52
C LEU A 69 -15.54 10.84 -4.87
N ILE A 70 -15.90 11.23 -6.09
CA ILE A 70 -17.28 11.16 -6.57
C ILE A 70 -17.77 9.71 -6.52
N MET A 71 -17.02 8.79 -7.08
CA MET A 71 -17.34 7.35 -7.04
C MET A 71 -17.43 6.82 -5.61
N MET A 72 -16.51 7.24 -4.73
CA MET A 72 -16.50 6.79 -3.34
C MET A 72 -17.74 7.26 -2.57
N THR A 73 -18.18 8.51 -2.78
CA THR A 73 -19.41 9.02 -2.15
C THR A 73 -20.65 8.28 -2.64
N GLU A 74 -20.72 7.93 -3.92
CA GLU A 74 -21.79 7.07 -4.44
C GLU A 74 -21.83 5.72 -3.73
N ARG A 75 -20.67 5.07 -3.58
CA ARG A 75 -20.56 3.79 -2.85
C ARG A 75 -20.91 3.91 -1.38
N MET A 76 -20.52 5.01 -0.74
CA MET A 76 -20.90 5.27 0.66
C MET A 76 -22.42 5.43 0.80
N ASN A 77 -23.07 6.12 -0.12
CA ASN A 77 -24.52 6.26 -0.15
C ASN A 77 -25.22 4.90 -0.33
N GLU A 78 -24.76 4.07 -1.27
CA GLU A 78 -25.29 2.72 -1.49
C GLU A 78 -25.21 1.84 -0.24
N LYS A 79 -24.16 2.03 0.57
CA LYS A 79 -23.91 1.24 1.79
C LYS A 79 -24.42 1.91 3.07
N ASN A 80 -25.11 3.01 2.97
CA ASN A 80 -25.60 3.80 4.11
C ASN A 80 -24.49 4.23 5.09
N ILE A 81 -23.31 4.54 4.55
CA ILE A 81 -22.20 5.08 5.33
C ILE A 81 -22.39 6.60 5.40
N SER A 82 -22.57 7.13 6.60
CA SER A 82 -22.79 8.55 6.82
C SER A 82 -21.51 9.36 6.64
N TYR A 83 -21.63 10.51 5.99
CA TYR A 83 -20.59 11.53 5.85
C TYR A 83 -21.21 12.90 5.71
N THR A 84 -20.46 13.94 6.04
CA THR A 84 -20.84 15.33 5.77
C THR A 84 -20.03 15.90 4.61
N SER A 85 -20.53 16.95 3.99
CA SER A 85 -19.81 17.68 2.93
C SER A 85 -18.47 18.23 3.44
N GLU A 86 -18.42 18.66 4.70
CA GLU A 86 -17.19 19.16 5.33
C GLU A 86 -16.16 18.04 5.52
N GLU A 87 -16.57 16.88 6.02
CA GLU A 87 -15.70 15.71 6.13
C GLU A 87 -15.08 15.32 4.77
N MET A 88 -15.88 15.30 3.71
CA MET A 88 -15.40 14.98 2.38
C MET A 88 -14.47 16.05 1.82
N THR A 89 -14.71 17.33 2.12
CA THR A 89 -13.81 18.42 1.76
C THR A 89 -12.45 18.29 2.44
N GLN A 90 -12.43 17.93 3.70
CA GLN A 90 -11.19 17.70 4.45
C GLN A 90 -10.41 16.49 3.90
N ILE A 91 -11.09 15.38 3.63
CA ILE A 91 -10.51 14.19 3.00
C ILE A 91 -9.92 14.54 1.62
N LYS A 92 -10.67 15.24 0.80
CA LYS A 92 -10.23 15.68 -0.53
C LYS A 92 -8.98 16.56 -0.44
N SER A 93 -8.99 17.56 0.42
CA SER A 93 -7.86 18.46 0.64
C SER A 93 -6.59 17.69 1.05
N TYR A 94 -6.71 16.76 1.97
CA TYR A 94 -5.60 15.90 2.39
C TYR A 94 -5.04 15.06 1.23
N LEU A 95 -5.91 14.37 0.47
CA LEU A 95 -5.50 13.52 -0.64
C LEU A 95 -4.84 14.32 -1.75
N GLN A 96 -5.38 15.48 -2.10
CA GLN A 96 -4.87 16.31 -3.19
C GLN A 96 -3.53 16.98 -2.86
N ARG A 97 -3.36 17.52 -1.65
CA ARG A 97 -2.09 18.16 -1.27
C ARG A 97 -0.95 17.16 -1.07
N ASN A 98 -1.26 15.88 -0.85
CA ASN A 98 -0.30 14.80 -0.71
C ASN A 98 -0.23 13.87 -1.94
N ALA A 99 -0.90 14.20 -3.02
CA ALA A 99 -0.91 13.46 -4.28
C ALA A 99 0.48 13.42 -4.95
N ARG A 100 0.65 12.56 -5.98
CA ARG A 100 1.86 12.53 -6.79
C ARG A 100 1.90 13.67 -7.81
#